data_4409f9f56415e873abb49aafbd9ec59f
#
_entry.id   4409f9f56415e873abb49aafbd9ec59f
#
_cell.length_a   1.000
_cell.length_b   1.000
_cell.length_c   1.000
_cell.angle_alpha   90.00
_cell.angle_beta   90.00
_cell.angle_gamma   90.00
#
_symmetry.space_group_name_H-M   'P 1'
#
loop_
_entity.id
_entity.type
_entity.pdbx_description
1 polymer ?
#
loop_
_entity_poly.entity_id
_entity_poly.type
_entity_poly.pdbx_seq_one_letter_code
_entity_poly.pdbx_strand_id
1 'polypeptide(L)'
;MEVYFDNSATTKPLKEVRDEVYYAMDEFWGNPSSLHKLGVKMQRKIEELQESIAKKINASKEEIIFTSGGSESNNMIIKGLVGENNHIITTTFEHSSVLNTYRELEKQGVSVTYLKVNNKGFIDLKELEEAINKNTVLVSIMQVNNEVGSIQKIKEIGRLIKEKSKRAKFHVDGVQGFGKFLIDVKECNIDFYSVSAHKFHGPKGVGFMYMRKGLNLKSLITGGEQQRGLRAGTENTPSYMGMVKAMDIAYDSLEDSYNHVKNLKEYFIERLSKIENALINSPSSEEYSPYILNVSFLGTRSEVLLHILEEDNIFVSTGSACSSKTAVSKGSYVLNAMGLESKCIQGAIRFSFSRYNTLEEVDYTIASLEKALKFLRRIKI
;
A
#
# COMPACT_ATOMS: atom_id res chain seq x y z
N MET A 1 -13.51 22.94 -11.32
CA MET A 1 -12.17 22.30 -11.29
C MET A 1 -12.37 20.85 -10.95
N GLU A 2 -11.62 19.92 -11.54
CA GLU A 2 -11.61 18.51 -11.10
C GLU A 2 -10.43 18.28 -10.18
N VAL A 3 -10.66 17.79 -8.96
CA VAL A 3 -9.64 17.58 -7.93
C VAL A 3 -9.62 16.11 -7.53
N TYR A 4 -8.47 15.44 -7.69
CA TYR A 4 -8.33 14.03 -7.32
C TYR A 4 -7.39 13.86 -6.12
N PHE A 5 -7.98 13.74 -4.94
CA PHE A 5 -7.31 13.50 -3.67
C PHE A 5 -7.56 12.08 -3.11
N ASP A 6 -7.68 11.08 -4.03
CA ASP A 6 -7.81 9.66 -3.66
C ASP A 6 -6.68 8.80 -4.23
N ASN A 7 -5.47 9.34 -4.28
CA ASN A 7 -4.29 8.65 -4.82
C ASN A 7 -3.87 7.40 -4.02
N SER A 8 -4.28 7.25 -2.77
CA SER A 8 -4.08 6.03 -1.99
C SER A 8 -4.99 4.87 -2.44
N ALA A 9 -6.13 5.15 -3.06
CA ALA A 9 -6.98 4.11 -3.65
C ALA A 9 -6.40 3.64 -5.00
N THR A 10 -6.08 4.55 -5.89
CA THR A 10 -5.38 4.30 -7.16
C THR A 10 -4.85 5.62 -7.70
N THR A 11 -3.82 5.57 -8.54
CA THR A 11 -3.31 6.75 -9.24
C THR A 11 -3.61 6.67 -10.74
N LYS A 12 -3.68 7.82 -11.40
CA LYS A 12 -3.82 7.90 -12.86
C LYS A 12 -2.49 7.50 -13.51
N PRO A 13 -2.46 6.52 -14.44
CA PRO A 13 -1.25 6.17 -15.16
C PRO A 13 -0.72 7.36 -15.97
N LEU A 14 0.60 7.59 -15.93
CA LEU A 14 1.25 8.65 -16.68
C LEU A 14 1.15 8.43 -18.20
N LYS A 15 1.29 9.51 -18.96
CA LYS A 15 1.31 9.40 -20.42
C LYS A 15 2.46 8.53 -20.88
N GLU A 16 3.66 8.75 -20.36
CA GLU A 16 4.88 7.98 -20.65
C GLU A 16 4.72 6.49 -20.33
N VAL A 17 3.99 6.17 -19.28
CA VAL A 17 3.67 4.78 -18.89
C VAL A 17 2.70 4.14 -19.88
N ARG A 18 1.68 4.87 -20.30
CA ARG A 18 0.72 4.37 -21.32
C ARG A 18 1.39 4.16 -22.68
N ASP A 19 2.25 5.10 -23.07
CA ASP A 19 3.03 5.02 -24.31
C ASP A 19 3.97 3.81 -24.27
N GLU A 20 4.63 3.53 -23.14
CA GLU A 20 5.49 2.36 -22.93
C GLU A 20 4.69 1.04 -23.03
N VAL A 21 3.49 0.98 -22.43
CA VAL A 21 2.62 -0.20 -22.54
C VAL A 21 2.18 -0.43 -23.97
N TYR A 22 1.79 0.63 -24.70
CA TYR A 22 1.42 0.56 -26.10
C TYR A 22 2.58 0.05 -26.97
N TYR A 23 3.76 0.65 -26.80
CA TYR A 23 4.99 0.22 -27.48
C TYR A 23 5.31 -1.25 -27.20
N ALA A 24 5.15 -1.68 -25.94
CA ALA A 24 5.39 -3.06 -25.56
C ALA A 24 4.39 -4.05 -26.20
N MET A 25 3.13 -3.66 -26.36
CA MET A 25 2.12 -4.48 -27.05
C MET A 25 2.46 -4.69 -28.53
N ASP A 26 3.10 -3.73 -29.17
CA ASP A 26 3.51 -3.80 -30.57
C ASP A 26 4.82 -4.57 -30.76
N GLU A 27 5.84 -4.27 -29.95
CA GLU A 27 7.20 -4.76 -30.13
C GLU A 27 7.56 -5.99 -29.28
N PHE A 28 6.83 -6.23 -28.17
CA PHE A 28 7.15 -7.24 -27.15
C PHE A 28 5.98 -8.19 -26.88
N TRP A 29 5.35 -8.68 -27.96
CA TRP A 29 4.16 -9.54 -27.89
C TRP A 29 4.47 -11.05 -27.84
N GLY A 30 5.72 -11.46 -28.05
CA GLY A 30 6.11 -12.88 -28.07
C GLY A 30 5.94 -13.56 -26.69
N ASN A 31 5.79 -14.90 -26.72
CA ASN A 31 5.74 -15.67 -25.48
C ASN A 31 7.18 -15.92 -24.98
N PRO A 32 7.53 -15.48 -23.73
CA PRO A 32 8.87 -15.68 -23.16
C PRO A 32 9.29 -17.16 -23.04
N SER A 33 8.33 -18.08 -22.93
CA SER A 33 8.61 -19.53 -22.84
C SER A 33 8.98 -20.18 -24.17
N SER A 34 8.89 -19.45 -25.29
CA SER A 34 9.20 -19.99 -26.62
C SER A 34 10.71 -20.01 -26.89
N LEU A 35 11.22 -21.10 -27.47
CA LEU A 35 12.66 -21.28 -27.75
C LEU A 35 13.17 -20.52 -28.98
N HIS A 36 12.28 -19.98 -29.81
CA HIS A 36 12.66 -19.20 -30.97
C HIS A 36 13.12 -17.77 -30.57
N LYS A 37 13.78 -17.07 -31.52
CA LYS A 37 14.40 -15.75 -31.26
C LYS A 37 13.49 -14.72 -30.62
N LEU A 38 12.19 -14.71 -30.95
CA LEU A 38 11.23 -13.80 -30.35
C LEU A 38 10.98 -14.11 -28.86
N GLY A 39 10.83 -15.38 -28.50
CA GLY A 39 10.68 -15.79 -27.08
C GLY A 39 11.93 -15.44 -26.26
N VAL A 40 13.13 -15.71 -26.81
CA VAL A 40 14.40 -15.34 -26.16
C VAL A 40 14.51 -13.82 -25.95
N LYS A 41 14.07 -13.00 -26.93
CA LYS A 41 14.01 -11.53 -26.79
C LYS A 41 13.12 -11.15 -25.59
N MET A 42 11.95 -11.80 -25.47
CA MET A 42 11.01 -11.53 -24.36
C MET A 42 11.59 -11.92 -23.01
N GLN A 43 12.18 -13.12 -22.92
CA GLN A 43 12.80 -13.60 -21.68
C GLN A 43 13.90 -12.64 -21.18
N ARG A 44 14.77 -12.20 -22.09
CA ARG A 44 15.82 -11.20 -21.78
C ARG A 44 15.20 -9.89 -21.27
N LYS A 45 14.13 -9.43 -21.92
CA LYS A 45 13.44 -8.19 -21.50
C LYS A 45 12.90 -8.32 -20.10
N ILE A 46 12.26 -9.44 -19.73
CA ILE A 46 11.76 -9.70 -18.38
C ILE A 46 12.91 -9.67 -17.36
N GLU A 47 14.05 -10.29 -17.69
CA GLU A 47 15.22 -10.27 -16.79
C GLU A 47 15.80 -8.87 -16.60
N GLU A 48 15.84 -8.03 -17.66
CA GLU A 48 16.24 -6.63 -17.56
C GLU A 48 15.30 -5.84 -16.62
N LEU A 49 13.99 -6.08 -16.72
CA LEU A 49 13.00 -5.43 -15.87
C LEU A 49 13.15 -5.86 -14.40
N GLN A 50 13.38 -7.17 -14.15
CA GLN A 50 13.66 -7.68 -12.81
C GLN A 50 14.94 -7.06 -12.23
N GLU A 51 16.01 -6.94 -13.03
CA GLU A 51 17.25 -6.30 -12.64
C GLU A 51 17.05 -4.82 -12.26
N SER A 52 16.25 -4.08 -13.06
CA SER A 52 15.92 -2.68 -12.75
C SER A 52 15.19 -2.53 -11.42
N ILE A 53 14.20 -3.37 -11.15
CA ILE A 53 13.48 -3.37 -9.88
C ILE A 53 14.42 -3.72 -8.72
N ALA A 54 15.22 -4.78 -8.89
CA ALA A 54 16.12 -5.28 -7.86
C ALA A 54 17.12 -4.21 -7.39
N LYS A 55 17.67 -3.43 -8.31
CA LYS A 55 18.58 -2.31 -8.01
C LYS A 55 17.93 -1.25 -7.10
N LYS A 56 16.64 -0.96 -7.28
CA LYS A 56 15.93 0.08 -6.49
C LYS A 56 15.74 -0.30 -5.03
N ILE A 57 15.79 -1.60 -4.70
CA ILE A 57 15.55 -2.12 -3.34
C ILE A 57 16.76 -2.88 -2.74
N ASN A 58 17.93 -2.81 -3.38
CA ASN A 58 19.15 -3.56 -3.01
C ASN A 58 18.96 -5.08 -3.00
N ALA A 59 18.29 -5.63 -4.03
CA ALA A 59 18.05 -7.05 -4.23
C ALA A 59 18.82 -7.58 -5.47
N SER A 60 18.63 -8.85 -5.79
CA SER A 60 19.07 -9.51 -7.03
C SER A 60 17.85 -9.80 -7.90
N LYS A 61 18.04 -9.87 -9.24
CA LYS A 61 16.92 -10.10 -10.17
C LYS A 61 16.15 -11.40 -9.89
N GLU A 62 16.86 -12.42 -9.39
CA GLU A 62 16.28 -13.71 -9.03
C GLU A 62 15.36 -13.63 -7.80
N GLU A 63 15.37 -12.53 -7.06
CA GLU A 63 14.53 -12.30 -5.89
C GLU A 63 13.23 -11.56 -6.25
N ILE A 64 13.07 -11.15 -7.51
CA ILE A 64 11.87 -10.44 -8.01
C ILE A 64 10.95 -11.42 -8.72
N ILE A 65 9.68 -11.44 -8.32
CA ILE A 65 8.61 -12.24 -8.90
C ILE A 65 7.46 -11.32 -9.30
N PHE A 66 7.10 -11.30 -10.58
CA PHE A 66 5.97 -10.51 -11.05
C PHE A 66 4.64 -11.14 -10.63
N THR A 67 3.69 -10.30 -10.24
CA THR A 67 2.35 -10.66 -9.80
C THR A 67 1.32 -9.73 -10.44
N SER A 68 0.03 -9.96 -10.17
CA SER A 68 -1.03 -9.03 -10.59
C SER A 68 -1.18 -7.81 -9.67
N GLY A 69 -0.44 -7.76 -8.56
CA GLY A 69 -0.48 -6.65 -7.59
C GLY A 69 -0.30 -7.08 -6.14
N GLY A 70 -0.43 -6.14 -5.22
CA GLY A 70 -0.20 -6.35 -3.80
C GLY A 70 -1.06 -7.46 -3.19
N SER A 71 -2.34 -7.57 -3.58
CA SER A 71 -3.23 -8.61 -3.04
C SER A 71 -2.78 -10.02 -3.41
N GLU A 72 -2.33 -10.25 -4.66
CA GLU A 72 -1.75 -11.54 -5.07
C GLU A 72 -0.45 -11.79 -4.31
N SER A 73 0.46 -10.80 -4.25
CA SER A 73 1.73 -10.91 -3.53
C SER A 73 1.52 -11.27 -2.07
N ASN A 74 0.65 -10.56 -1.35
CA ASN A 74 0.34 -10.83 0.06
C ASN A 74 -0.22 -12.25 0.25
N ASN A 75 -1.18 -12.69 -0.58
CA ASN A 75 -1.74 -14.04 -0.49
C ASN A 75 -0.71 -15.13 -0.82
N MET A 76 0.14 -14.93 -1.84
CA MET A 76 1.21 -15.88 -2.19
C MET A 76 2.17 -16.08 -1.02
N ILE A 77 2.61 -15.00 -0.37
CA ILE A 77 3.54 -15.07 0.76
C ILE A 77 2.86 -15.77 1.94
N ILE A 78 1.70 -15.30 2.34
CA ILE A 78 1.02 -15.77 3.56
C ILE A 78 0.59 -17.24 3.39
N LYS A 79 -0.12 -17.57 2.33
CA LYS A 79 -0.62 -18.94 2.08
C LYS A 79 0.48 -19.92 1.65
N GLY A 80 1.53 -19.40 0.97
CA GLY A 80 2.64 -20.20 0.49
C GLY A 80 3.64 -20.63 1.57
N LEU A 81 3.73 -19.87 2.66
CA LEU A 81 4.68 -20.12 3.75
C LEU A 81 4.05 -20.84 4.95
N VAL A 82 2.77 -20.60 5.22
CA VAL A 82 2.11 -21.03 6.46
C VAL A 82 1.50 -22.42 6.31
N GLY A 83 1.79 -23.30 7.28
CA GLY A 83 1.22 -24.64 7.41
C GLY A 83 0.53 -24.82 8.76
N GLU A 84 -0.04 -26.01 8.96
CA GLU A 84 -0.65 -26.42 10.22
C GLU A 84 0.35 -26.29 11.40
N ASN A 85 -0.15 -25.97 12.59
CA ASN A 85 0.65 -25.78 13.81
C ASN A 85 1.68 -24.64 13.75
N ASN A 86 1.62 -23.78 12.74
CA ASN A 86 2.41 -22.58 12.71
C ASN A 86 1.76 -21.45 13.53
N HIS A 87 2.59 -20.52 13.97
CA HIS A 87 2.16 -19.25 14.53
C HIS A 87 2.56 -18.13 13.57
N ILE A 88 1.66 -17.17 13.38
CA ILE A 88 1.86 -16.00 12.52
C ILE A 88 1.45 -14.72 13.25
N ILE A 89 2.14 -13.64 12.97
CA ILE A 89 1.91 -12.34 13.61
C ILE A 89 1.59 -11.30 12.56
N THR A 90 0.59 -10.47 12.82
CA THR A 90 0.28 -9.28 12.02
C THR A 90 -0.27 -8.17 12.91
N THR A 91 -0.67 -7.04 12.33
CA THR A 91 -1.26 -5.94 13.09
C THR A 91 -2.78 -5.88 12.92
N THR A 92 -3.47 -5.17 13.81
CA THR A 92 -4.93 -4.98 13.73
C THR A 92 -5.37 -4.05 12.61
N PHE A 93 -4.45 -3.35 11.92
CA PHE A 93 -4.78 -2.30 10.95
C PHE A 93 -4.18 -2.50 9.56
N GLU A 94 -3.73 -3.72 9.24
CA GLU A 94 -3.23 -4.09 7.91
C GLU A 94 -4.30 -3.95 6.83
N HIS A 95 -3.85 -3.91 5.56
CA HIS A 95 -4.77 -3.97 4.43
C HIS A 95 -5.59 -5.27 4.44
N SER A 96 -6.82 -5.21 3.92
CA SER A 96 -7.75 -6.35 3.89
C SER A 96 -7.18 -7.61 3.23
N SER A 97 -6.26 -7.47 2.25
CA SER A 97 -5.58 -8.63 1.62
C SER A 97 -4.63 -9.36 2.57
N VAL A 98 -4.17 -8.73 3.65
CA VAL A 98 -3.42 -9.37 4.74
C VAL A 98 -4.39 -9.85 5.82
N LEU A 99 -5.20 -8.96 6.40
CA LEU A 99 -6.10 -9.30 7.51
C LEU A 99 -7.06 -10.45 7.19
N ASN A 100 -7.70 -10.42 6.02
CA ASN A 100 -8.67 -11.46 5.67
C ASN A 100 -7.97 -12.81 5.40
N THR A 101 -6.76 -12.78 4.84
CA THR A 101 -5.96 -13.99 4.64
C THR A 101 -5.53 -14.61 5.98
N TYR A 102 -5.13 -13.79 6.95
CA TYR A 102 -4.82 -14.23 8.31
C TYR A 102 -6.05 -14.84 9.00
N ARG A 103 -7.21 -14.17 8.93
CA ARG A 103 -8.48 -14.68 9.47
C ARG A 103 -8.95 -15.99 8.82
N GLU A 104 -8.66 -16.17 7.53
CA GLU A 104 -8.93 -17.43 6.82
C GLU A 104 -8.07 -18.56 7.37
N LEU A 105 -6.77 -18.34 7.55
CA LEU A 105 -5.85 -19.31 8.13
C LEU A 105 -6.17 -19.63 9.60
N GLU A 106 -6.55 -18.62 10.37
CA GLU A 106 -7.00 -18.79 11.76
C GLU A 106 -8.21 -19.73 11.87
N LYS A 107 -9.19 -19.61 10.96
CA LYS A 107 -10.32 -20.55 10.86
C LYS A 107 -9.90 -21.95 10.47
N GLN A 108 -8.74 -22.11 9.83
CA GLN A 108 -8.13 -23.40 9.48
C GLN A 108 -7.23 -23.95 10.59
N GLY A 109 -7.19 -23.33 11.77
CA GLY A 109 -6.46 -23.79 12.94
C GLY A 109 -5.03 -23.22 13.09
N VAL A 110 -4.63 -22.27 12.25
CA VAL A 110 -3.34 -21.58 12.42
C VAL A 110 -3.42 -20.60 13.61
N SER A 111 -2.41 -20.60 14.47
CA SER A 111 -2.32 -19.66 15.58
C SER A 111 -1.96 -18.25 15.07
N VAL A 112 -2.74 -17.24 15.42
CA VAL A 112 -2.53 -15.86 14.97
C VAL A 112 -2.44 -14.90 16.14
N THR A 113 -1.44 -14.04 16.15
CA THR A 113 -1.37 -12.86 17.02
C THR A 113 -1.59 -11.59 16.22
N TYR A 114 -2.56 -10.79 16.65
CA TYR A 114 -2.84 -9.46 16.10
C TYR A 114 -2.28 -8.38 17.04
N LEU A 115 -1.13 -7.80 16.70
CA LEU A 115 -0.54 -6.71 17.46
C LEU A 115 -1.45 -5.48 17.42
N LYS A 116 -1.63 -4.85 18.57
CA LYS A 116 -2.36 -3.59 18.65
C LYS A 116 -1.50 -2.45 18.14
N VAL A 117 -2.15 -1.38 17.71
CA VAL A 117 -1.51 -0.10 17.44
C VAL A 117 -1.97 0.93 18.47
N ASN A 118 -1.10 1.88 18.78
CA ASN A 118 -1.47 3.00 19.63
C ASN A 118 -2.37 4.01 18.87
N ASN A 119 -2.82 5.05 19.55
CA ASN A 119 -3.68 6.10 18.97
C ASN A 119 -3.02 6.93 17.86
N LYS A 120 -1.72 6.73 17.61
CA LYS A 120 -0.97 7.33 16.51
C LYS A 120 -0.74 6.34 15.35
N GLY A 121 -1.20 5.09 15.47
CA GLY A 121 -1.05 4.07 14.42
C GLY A 121 0.34 3.41 14.38
N PHE A 122 1.00 3.22 15.53
CA PHE A 122 2.29 2.54 15.66
C PHE A 122 2.18 1.31 16.54
N ILE A 123 2.87 0.22 16.15
CA ILE A 123 3.00 -0.97 17.00
C ILE A 123 3.96 -0.72 18.16
N ASP A 124 3.80 -1.48 19.24
CA ASP A 124 4.80 -1.57 20.31
C ASP A 124 5.79 -2.70 20.00
N LEU A 125 7.09 -2.36 19.96
CA LEU A 125 8.15 -3.33 19.71
C LEU A 125 8.29 -4.37 20.84
N LYS A 126 7.90 -4.02 22.07
CA LYS A 126 7.89 -4.99 23.19
C LYS A 126 6.77 -6.02 23.02
N GLU A 127 5.57 -5.57 22.60
CA GLU A 127 4.47 -6.48 22.28
C GLU A 127 4.86 -7.45 21.16
N LEU A 128 5.54 -6.96 20.11
CA LEU A 128 6.07 -7.80 19.04
C LEU A 128 7.10 -8.80 19.58
N GLU A 129 8.04 -8.34 20.44
CA GLU A 129 9.08 -9.17 21.03
C GLU A 129 8.51 -10.33 21.85
N GLU A 130 7.51 -10.06 22.68
CA GLU A 130 6.81 -11.03 23.51
C GLU A 130 5.94 -12.01 22.70
N ALA A 131 5.38 -11.56 21.57
CA ALA A 131 4.56 -12.38 20.69
C ALA A 131 5.37 -13.43 19.91
N ILE A 132 6.66 -13.15 19.59
CA ILE A 132 7.49 -14.07 18.84
C ILE A 132 7.82 -15.30 19.68
N ASN A 133 7.44 -16.49 19.20
CA ASN A 133 7.70 -17.77 19.85
C ASN A 133 8.32 -18.80 18.90
N LYS A 134 8.65 -19.99 19.41
CA LYS A 134 9.32 -21.07 18.64
C LYS A 134 8.53 -21.54 17.39
N ASN A 135 7.22 -21.34 17.37
CA ASN A 135 6.35 -21.74 16.26
C ASN A 135 6.10 -20.58 15.28
N THR A 136 6.56 -19.36 15.57
CA THR A 136 6.38 -18.21 14.69
C THR A 136 7.15 -18.42 13.38
N VAL A 137 6.43 -18.38 12.25
CA VAL A 137 7.01 -18.56 10.91
C VAL A 137 6.92 -17.30 10.07
N LEU A 138 5.96 -16.40 10.35
CA LEU A 138 5.74 -15.19 9.57
C LEU A 138 5.30 -14.03 10.47
N VAL A 139 5.89 -12.87 10.24
CA VAL A 139 5.46 -11.58 10.78
C VAL A 139 5.17 -10.69 9.58
N SER A 140 3.91 -10.21 9.43
CA SER A 140 3.51 -9.32 8.35
C SER A 140 3.13 -7.95 8.91
N ILE A 141 3.81 -6.90 8.46
CA ILE A 141 3.57 -5.52 8.90
C ILE A 141 3.67 -4.59 7.68
N MET A 142 2.66 -3.75 7.48
CA MET A 142 2.69 -2.78 6.38
C MET A 142 3.70 -1.67 6.64
N GLN A 143 4.37 -1.20 5.60
CA GLN A 143 5.35 -0.11 5.71
C GLN A 143 4.68 1.22 6.04
N VAL A 144 3.59 1.53 5.33
CA VAL A 144 2.83 2.78 5.45
C VAL A 144 1.35 2.45 5.49
N ASN A 145 0.64 2.93 6.49
CA ASN A 145 -0.80 2.70 6.56
C ASN A 145 -1.54 3.51 5.48
N ASN A 146 -2.44 2.86 4.77
CA ASN A 146 -3.16 3.42 3.62
C ASN A 146 -4.28 4.41 3.98
N GLU A 147 -4.66 4.52 5.26
CA GLU A 147 -5.72 5.43 5.72
C GLU A 147 -5.18 6.62 6.50
N VAL A 148 -4.22 6.43 7.38
CA VAL A 148 -3.65 7.49 8.22
C VAL A 148 -2.22 7.85 7.87
N GLY A 149 -1.53 7.03 7.08
CA GLY A 149 -0.19 7.33 6.62
C GLY A 149 0.93 7.14 7.65
N SER A 150 0.67 6.51 8.82
CA SER A 150 1.73 6.19 9.78
C SER A 150 2.76 5.26 9.14
N ILE A 151 4.06 5.55 9.34
CA ILE A 151 5.20 4.83 8.77
C ILE A 151 5.80 3.94 9.85
N GLN A 152 5.70 2.62 9.71
CA GLN A 152 6.25 1.69 10.70
C GLN A 152 7.78 1.66 10.65
N LYS A 153 8.42 1.43 11.77
CA LYS A 153 9.87 1.37 11.94
C LYS A 153 10.45 0.05 11.40
N ILE A 154 10.33 -0.15 10.08
CA ILE A 154 10.61 -1.43 9.39
C ILE A 154 12.01 -1.98 9.71
N LYS A 155 13.04 -1.11 9.76
CA LYS A 155 14.42 -1.51 10.07
C LYS A 155 14.56 -2.05 11.49
N GLU A 156 13.96 -1.39 12.47
CA GLU A 156 13.97 -1.82 13.88
C GLU A 156 13.19 -3.13 14.06
N ILE A 157 12.02 -3.23 13.43
CA ILE A 157 11.18 -4.43 13.41
C ILE A 157 11.94 -5.62 12.83
N GLY A 158 12.55 -5.45 11.64
CA GLY A 158 13.29 -6.52 10.98
C GLY A 158 14.50 -6.99 11.78
N ARG A 159 15.22 -6.05 12.44
CA ARG A 159 16.31 -6.40 13.36
C ARG A 159 15.79 -7.23 14.54
N LEU A 160 14.73 -6.80 15.20
CA LEU A 160 14.12 -7.49 16.34
C LEU A 160 13.69 -8.91 15.97
N ILE A 161 13.01 -9.09 14.85
CA ILE A 161 12.56 -10.41 14.38
C ILE A 161 13.75 -11.34 14.17
N LYS A 162 14.81 -10.85 13.51
CA LYS A 162 16.03 -11.63 13.23
C LYS A 162 16.80 -12.02 14.49
N GLU A 163 16.83 -11.14 15.49
CA GLU A 163 17.47 -11.40 16.79
C GLU A 163 16.69 -12.44 17.59
N LYS A 164 15.36 -12.39 17.57
CA LYS A 164 14.49 -13.27 18.36
C LYS A 164 14.24 -14.63 17.71
N SER A 165 14.23 -14.73 16.39
CA SER A 165 13.92 -15.98 15.71
C SER A 165 14.65 -16.13 14.37
N LYS A 166 15.37 -17.24 14.21
CA LYS A 166 15.93 -17.65 12.90
C LYS A 166 14.87 -18.22 11.96
N ARG A 167 13.73 -18.65 12.51
CA ARG A 167 12.63 -19.29 11.78
C ARG A 167 11.65 -18.26 11.21
N ALA A 168 11.24 -17.28 12.01
CA ALA A 168 10.29 -16.27 11.62
C ALA A 168 10.81 -15.46 10.41
N LYS A 169 9.97 -15.32 9.39
CA LYS A 169 10.23 -14.51 8.21
C LYS A 169 9.50 -13.18 8.32
N PHE A 170 10.14 -12.14 7.82
CA PHE A 170 9.57 -10.79 7.83
C PHE A 170 8.99 -10.43 6.47
N HIS A 171 7.68 -10.25 6.42
CA HIS A 171 6.93 -9.75 5.26
C HIS A 171 6.53 -8.29 5.52
N VAL A 172 6.80 -7.44 4.53
CA VAL A 172 6.39 -6.04 4.53
C VAL A 172 5.43 -5.78 3.37
N ASP A 173 4.20 -5.36 3.67
CA ASP A 173 3.33 -4.79 2.65
C ASP A 173 3.84 -3.38 2.32
N GLY A 174 4.56 -3.26 1.20
CA GLY A 174 5.18 -2.03 0.72
C GLY A 174 4.32 -1.24 -0.27
N VAL A 175 3.07 -1.64 -0.49
CA VAL A 175 2.17 -1.08 -1.51
C VAL A 175 2.02 0.45 -1.40
N GLN A 176 1.99 1.02 -0.19
CA GLN A 176 1.93 2.47 0.00
C GLN A 176 3.31 3.12 0.16
N GLY A 177 4.37 2.33 0.30
CA GLY A 177 5.75 2.82 0.50
C GLY A 177 6.57 2.89 -0.78
N PHE A 178 6.48 1.88 -1.65
CA PHE A 178 7.28 1.78 -2.87
C PHE A 178 6.99 2.93 -3.85
N GLY A 179 8.05 3.50 -4.42
CA GLY A 179 7.98 4.67 -5.31
C GLY A 179 7.73 6.00 -4.59
N LYS A 180 7.64 5.99 -3.23
CA LYS A 180 7.45 7.17 -2.39
C LYS A 180 8.54 7.32 -1.32
N PHE A 181 9.15 6.20 -0.92
CA PHE A 181 10.22 6.12 0.07
C PHE A 181 11.30 5.17 -0.41
N LEU A 182 12.55 5.44 -0.03
CA LEU A 182 13.62 4.49 -0.23
C LEU A 182 13.45 3.28 0.70
N ILE A 183 13.76 2.11 0.19
CA ILE A 183 13.79 0.88 0.98
C ILE A 183 15.00 0.04 0.58
N ASP A 184 15.73 -0.46 1.56
CA ASP A 184 16.78 -1.46 1.41
C ASP A 184 16.33 -2.75 2.10
N VAL A 185 15.96 -3.74 1.31
CA VAL A 185 15.42 -5.00 1.85
C VAL A 185 16.44 -5.80 2.65
N LYS A 186 17.74 -5.63 2.36
CA LYS A 186 18.81 -6.31 3.12
C LYS A 186 19.06 -5.62 4.46
N GLU A 187 19.19 -4.28 4.45
CA GLU A 187 19.39 -3.48 5.66
C GLU A 187 18.23 -3.64 6.64
N CYS A 188 17.00 -3.67 6.11
CA CYS A 188 15.77 -3.84 6.90
C CYS A 188 15.49 -5.32 7.28
N ASN A 189 16.34 -6.27 6.92
CA ASN A 189 16.13 -7.71 7.15
C ASN A 189 14.78 -8.22 6.63
N ILE A 190 14.25 -7.65 5.55
CA ILE A 190 13.00 -8.07 4.93
C ILE A 190 13.22 -9.37 4.17
N ASP A 191 12.32 -10.34 4.35
CA ASP A 191 12.33 -11.61 3.63
C ASP A 191 11.36 -11.58 2.44
N PHE A 192 10.25 -10.83 2.57
CA PHE A 192 9.25 -10.64 1.53
C PHE A 192 8.77 -9.19 1.49
N TYR A 193 8.59 -8.64 0.29
CA TYR A 193 8.08 -7.28 0.10
C TYR A 193 7.06 -7.24 -1.03
N SER A 194 5.86 -6.71 -0.77
CA SER A 194 4.75 -6.68 -1.73
C SER A 194 4.55 -5.29 -2.33
N VAL A 195 4.36 -5.22 -3.66
CA VAL A 195 4.20 -3.96 -4.39
C VAL A 195 3.06 -4.03 -5.41
N SER A 196 2.41 -2.89 -5.67
CA SER A 196 1.36 -2.74 -6.69
C SER A 196 1.57 -1.48 -7.51
N ALA A 197 1.69 -1.62 -8.82
CA ALA A 197 2.08 -0.53 -9.73
C ALA A 197 1.13 0.66 -9.74
N HIS A 198 -0.17 0.42 -9.59
CA HIS A 198 -1.18 1.47 -9.63
C HIS A 198 -1.15 2.45 -8.45
N LYS A 199 -0.26 2.27 -7.48
CA LYS A 199 -0.05 3.20 -6.35
C LYS A 199 1.04 4.25 -6.61
N PHE A 200 1.80 4.08 -7.70
CA PHE A 200 2.84 5.01 -8.16
C PHE A 200 2.75 5.30 -9.66
N HIS A 201 1.53 5.52 -10.15
CA HIS A 201 1.19 5.92 -11.52
C HIS A 201 1.48 4.86 -12.61
N GLY A 202 1.64 3.60 -12.22
CA GLY A 202 1.75 2.46 -13.11
C GLY A 202 0.39 1.87 -13.52
N PRO A 203 0.40 0.83 -14.35
CA PRO A 203 -0.81 0.13 -14.76
C PRO A 203 -1.48 -0.60 -13.60
N LYS A 204 -2.81 -0.79 -13.69
CA LYS A 204 -3.55 -1.73 -12.83
C LYS A 204 -3.29 -3.16 -13.26
N GLY A 205 -3.49 -4.11 -12.36
CA GLY A 205 -3.36 -5.54 -12.66
C GLY A 205 -1.91 -6.02 -12.81
N VAL A 206 -0.95 -5.28 -12.25
CA VAL A 206 0.46 -5.63 -12.19
C VAL A 206 1.11 -5.17 -10.89
N GLY A 207 2.04 -5.96 -10.41
CA GLY A 207 2.87 -5.70 -9.25
C GLY A 207 4.05 -6.67 -9.22
N PHE A 208 4.76 -6.68 -8.13
CA PHE A 208 5.79 -7.67 -7.87
C PHE A 208 5.88 -8.04 -6.40
N MET A 209 6.47 -9.18 -6.15
CA MET A 209 6.90 -9.63 -4.84
C MET A 209 8.43 -9.74 -4.86
N TYR A 210 9.10 -9.17 -3.85
CA TYR A 210 10.46 -9.55 -3.50
C TYR A 210 10.39 -10.78 -2.60
N MET A 211 11.23 -11.76 -2.86
CA MET A 211 11.43 -12.94 -2.02
C MET A 211 12.94 -13.17 -1.86
N ARG A 212 13.42 -13.08 -0.63
CA ARG A 212 14.86 -13.32 -0.32
C ARG A 212 15.32 -14.66 -0.86
N LYS A 213 16.49 -14.68 -1.48
CA LYS A 213 17.13 -15.89 -2.02
C LYS A 213 17.24 -17.00 -0.96
N GLY A 214 16.94 -18.21 -1.36
CA GLY A 214 16.97 -19.39 -0.49
C GLY A 214 15.69 -19.67 0.28
N LEU A 215 14.66 -18.84 0.12
CA LEU A 215 13.32 -19.12 0.62
C LEU A 215 12.51 -19.89 -0.43
N ASN A 216 11.55 -20.67 0.04
CA ASN A 216 10.60 -21.40 -0.79
C ASN A 216 9.17 -21.09 -0.36
N LEU A 217 8.28 -20.94 -1.33
CA LEU A 217 6.86 -20.80 -1.14
C LEU A 217 6.12 -21.90 -1.90
N LYS A 218 5.03 -22.38 -1.33
CA LYS A 218 4.07 -23.17 -2.11
C LYS A 218 3.37 -22.22 -3.10
N SER A 219 3.37 -22.59 -4.39
CA SER A 219 2.71 -21.81 -5.43
C SER A 219 1.22 -21.65 -5.13
N LEU A 220 0.71 -20.42 -5.24
CA LEU A 220 -0.73 -20.13 -5.12
C LEU A 220 -1.46 -20.43 -6.44
N ILE A 221 -0.82 -20.12 -7.57
CA ILE A 221 -1.36 -20.36 -8.92
C ILE A 221 -0.48 -21.41 -9.57
N THR A 222 -1.01 -22.64 -9.67
CA THR A 222 -0.32 -23.79 -10.24
C THR A 222 -0.47 -23.85 -11.76
N GLY A 223 0.54 -24.39 -12.47
CA GLY A 223 0.54 -24.52 -13.93
C GLY A 223 1.94 -24.69 -14.49
N GLY A 224 2.32 -23.84 -15.45
CA GLY A 224 3.66 -23.81 -16.03
C GLY A 224 4.73 -23.24 -15.08
N GLU A 225 5.97 -23.23 -15.55
CA GLU A 225 7.14 -22.85 -14.74
C GLU A 225 7.46 -21.34 -14.75
N GLN A 226 6.51 -20.50 -15.21
CA GLN A 226 6.71 -19.05 -15.22
C GLN A 226 7.04 -18.54 -13.81
N GLN A 227 7.77 -17.44 -13.74
CA GLN A 227 8.28 -16.88 -12.49
C GLN A 227 8.89 -17.97 -11.57
N ARG A 228 9.68 -18.86 -12.17
CA ARG A 228 10.37 -19.98 -11.48
C ARG A 228 9.43 -20.96 -10.78
N GLY A 229 8.27 -21.24 -11.40
CA GLY A 229 7.25 -22.12 -10.86
C GLY A 229 6.43 -21.55 -9.71
N LEU A 230 6.70 -20.32 -9.30
CA LEU A 230 6.00 -19.66 -8.19
C LEU A 230 4.69 -19.03 -8.62
N ARG A 231 4.59 -18.59 -9.88
CA ARG A 231 3.39 -17.95 -10.43
C ARG A 231 3.23 -18.35 -11.90
N ALA A 232 2.39 -19.32 -12.14
CA ALA A 232 2.11 -19.83 -13.47
C ALA A 232 1.26 -18.85 -14.31
N GLY A 233 1.32 -19.00 -15.62
CA GLY A 233 0.57 -18.21 -16.61
C GLY A 233 1.49 -17.33 -17.45
N THR A 234 1.12 -17.12 -18.72
CA THR A 234 1.88 -16.29 -19.65
C THR A 234 2.11 -14.90 -19.08
N GLU A 235 3.32 -14.44 -19.19
CA GLU A 235 3.79 -13.21 -18.55
C GLU A 235 3.29 -11.97 -19.28
N ASN A 236 2.76 -11.01 -18.51
CA ASN A 236 2.20 -9.76 -19.03
C ASN A 236 3.31 -8.72 -19.25
N THR A 237 4.21 -8.99 -20.22
CA THR A 237 5.36 -8.14 -20.52
C THR A 237 5.01 -6.66 -20.70
N PRO A 238 3.92 -6.28 -21.43
CA PRO A 238 3.56 -4.89 -21.57
C PRO A 238 3.30 -4.17 -20.25
N SER A 239 2.57 -4.82 -19.32
CA SER A 239 2.31 -4.22 -18.01
C SER A 239 3.57 -4.19 -17.14
N TYR A 240 4.47 -5.16 -17.25
CA TYR A 240 5.76 -5.14 -16.54
C TYR A 240 6.62 -3.96 -17.00
N MET A 241 6.71 -3.71 -18.33
CA MET A 241 7.41 -2.55 -18.87
C MET A 241 6.79 -1.24 -18.39
N GLY A 242 5.47 -1.11 -18.44
CA GLY A 242 4.77 0.06 -17.92
C GLY A 242 4.98 0.28 -16.42
N MET A 243 5.03 -0.79 -15.61
CA MET A 243 5.32 -0.70 -14.18
C MET A 243 6.75 -0.20 -13.92
N VAL A 244 7.75 -0.74 -14.62
CA VAL A 244 9.14 -0.32 -14.47
C VAL A 244 9.32 1.12 -14.95
N LYS A 245 8.66 1.53 -16.04
CA LYS A 245 8.66 2.93 -16.48
C LYS A 245 8.09 3.87 -15.40
N ALA A 246 6.99 3.50 -14.76
CA ALA A 246 6.42 4.27 -13.65
C ALA A 246 7.36 4.32 -12.44
N MET A 247 8.01 3.21 -12.13
CA MET A 247 9.02 3.12 -11.07
C MET A 247 10.19 4.07 -11.34
N ASP A 248 10.77 4.04 -12.53
CA ASP A 248 11.92 4.89 -12.88
C ASP A 248 11.54 6.37 -12.71
N ILE A 249 10.40 6.80 -13.26
CA ILE A 249 9.90 8.18 -13.10
C ILE A 249 9.71 8.55 -11.62
N ALA A 250 9.16 7.62 -10.81
CA ALA A 250 8.95 7.86 -9.39
C ALA A 250 10.26 8.04 -8.62
N TYR A 251 11.27 7.19 -8.89
CA TYR A 251 12.56 7.25 -8.20
C TYR A 251 13.44 8.39 -8.69
N ASP A 252 13.40 8.75 -9.99
CA ASP A 252 14.16 9.88 -10.54
C ASP A 252 13.72 11.24 -9.96
N SER A 253 12.50 11.31 -9.44
CA SER A 253 11.93 12.52 -8.85
C SER A 253 11.50 12.35 -7.39
N LEU A 254 12.07 11.36 -6.68
CA LEU A 254 11.60 10.94 -5.37
C LEU A 254 11.63 12.08 -4.34
N GLU A 255 12.78 12.76 -4.22
CA GLU A 255 12.99 13.85 -3.26
C GLU A 255 12.14 15.07 -3.60
N ASP A 256 12.11 15.49 -4.85
CA ASP A 256 11.28 16.61 -5.30
C ASP A 256 9.80 16.33 -5.07
N SER A 257 9.35 15.13 -5.39
CA SER A 257 7.97 14.70 -5.17
C SER A 257 7.60 14.67 -3.69
N TYR A 258 8.51 14.15 -2.85
CA TYR A 258 8.32 14.12 -1.40
C TYR A 258 8.19 15.54 -0.83
N ASN A 259 9.11 16.43 -1.18
CA ASN A 259 9.12 17.82 -0.70
C ASN A 259 7.89 18.60 -1.18
N HIS A 260 7.51 18.43 -2.45
CA HIS A 260 6.30 19.05 -2.99
C HIS A 260 5.04 18.61 -2.23
N VAL A 261 4.86 17.29 -2.05
CA VAL A 261 3.67 16.76 -1.37
C VAL A 261 3.67 17.08 0.13
N LYS A 262 4.86 17.15 0.76
CA LYS A 262 4.99 17.62 2.15
C LYS A 262 4.51 19.04 2.29
N ASN A 263 4.96 19.95 1.44
CA ASN A 263 4.52 21.36 1.44
C ASN A 263 3.00 21.46 1.19
N LEU A 264 2.46 20.65 0.26
CA LEU A 264 1.03 20.60 -0.03
C LEU A 264 0.21 20.17 1.20
N LYS A 265 0.66 19.11 1.89
CA LYS A 265 0.01 18.62 3.11
C LYS A 265 0.08 19.65 4.23
N GLU A 266 1.22 20.30 4.44
CA GLU A 266 1.41 21.35 5.45
C GLU A 266 0.49 22.52 5.19
N TYR A 267 0.42 22.99 3.95
CA TYR A 267 -0.51 24.04 3.54
C TYR A 267 -1.97 23.64 3.78
N PHE A 268 -2.35 22.40 3.42
CA PHE A 268 -3.70 21.92 3.66
C PHE A 268 -4.04 21.90 5.15
N ILE A 269 -3.12 21.41 6.00
CA ILE A 269 -3.29 21.40 7.47
C ILE A 269 -3.44 22.83 8.01
N GLU A 270 -2.64 23.77 7.55
CA GLU A 270 -2.77 25.20 7.93
C GLU A 270 -4.18 25.74 7.60
N ARG A 271 -4.67 25.46 6.40
CA ARG A 271 -6.01 25.90 5.99
C ARG A 271 -7.11 25.20 6.81
N LEU A 272 -6.98 23.90 7.09
CA LEU A 272 -7.90 23.13 7.92
C LEU A 272 -7.95 23.60 9.37
N SER A 273 -6.85 24.15 9.91
CA SER A 273 -6.81 24.69 11.30
C SER A 273 -7.79 25.83 11.54
N LYS A 274 -8.26 26.49 10.47
CA LYS A 274 -9.28 27.55 10.51
C LYS A 274 -10.71 27.01 10.47
N ILE A 275 -10.87 25.70 10.20
CA ILE A 275 -12.18 25.03 10.18
C ILE A 275 -12.46 24.47 11.57
N GLU A 276 -13.50 25.01 12.22
CA GLU A 276 -13.93 24.54 13.53
C GLU A 276 -14.27 23.04 13.53
N ASN A 277 -13.88 22.35 14.60
CA ASN A 277 -14.16 20.90 14.76
C ASN A 277 -13.60 20.00 13.64
N ALA A 278 -12.49 20.39 13.00
CA ALA A 278 -11.67 19.53 12.16
C ALA A 278 -10.47 19.01 12.98
N LEU A 279 -10.39 17.68 13.15
CA LEU A 279 -9.33 17.01 13.92
C LEU A 279 -8.40 16.26 12.98
N ILE A 280 -7.10 16.60 13.01
CA ILE A 280 -6.08 15.95 12.17
C ILE A 280 -5.66 14.63 12.80
N ASN A 281 -5.91 13.50 12.10
CA ASN A 281 -5.49 12.16 12.52
C ASN A 281 -4.10 11.79 11.97
N SER A 282 -3.61 12.52 10.96
CA SER A 282 -2.33 12.30 10.28
C SER A 282 -1.51 13.60 10.28
N PRO A 283 -0.82 13.95 11.37
CA PRO A 283 -0.06 15.20 11.46
C PRO A 283 1.05 15.26 10.41
N SER A 284 1.59 16.48 10.16
CA SER A 284 2.80 16.65 9.36
C SER A 284 4.01 16.42 10.25
N SER A 285 4.55 15.22 10.20
CA SER A 285 5.80 14.83 10.86
C SER A 285 6.48 13.71 10.07
N GLU A 286 7.76 13.45 10.34
CA GLU A 286 8.53 12.40 9.67
C GLU A 286 7.99 10.98 9.94
N GLU A 287 7.21 10.80 10.99
CA GLU A 287 6.56 9.54 11.31
C GLU A 287 5.33 9.25 10.42
N TYR A 288 4.86 10.24 9.65
CA TYR A 288 3.69 10.11 8.77
C TYR A 288 4.03 10.46 7.33
N SER A 289 3.52 9.64 6.43
CA SER A 289 3.62 9.89 5.00
C SER A 289 3.01 11.24 4.61
N PRO A 290 3.72 12.08 3.87
CA PRO A 290 3.15 13.32 3.37
C PRO A 290 2.03 13.07 2.33
N TYR A 291 2.01 11.91 1.72
CA TYR A 291 1.03 11.53 0.69
C TYR A 291 -0.38 11.24 1.22
N ILE A 292 -0.58 11.20 2.55
CA ILE A 292 -1.85 10.84 3.16
C ILE A 292 -2.18 11.82 4.29
N LEU A 293 -3.41 12.34 4.26
CA LEU A 293 -3.98 13.18 5.30
C LEU A 293 -5.36 12.64 5.67
N ASN A 294 -5.53 12.23 6.92
CA ASN A 294 -6.80 11.80 7.47
C ASN A 294 -7.31 12.86 8.45
N VAL A 295 -8.56 13.28 8.28
CA VAL A 295 -9.18 14.37 9.05
C VAL A 295 -10.57 13.94 9.49
N SER A 296 -10.88 14.10 10.77
CA SER A 296 -12.22 13.90 11.32
C SER A 296 -12.96 15.23 11.40
N PHE A 297 -14.07 15.38 10.67
CA PHE A 297 -14.96 16.53 10.73
C PHE A 297 -16.11 16.23 11.69
N LEU A 298 -16.00 16.69 12.96
CA LEU A 298 -16.99 16.39 13.98
C LEU A 298 -18.35 16.97 13.65
N GLY A 299 -19.41 16.21 14.01
CA GLY A 299 -20.79 16.61 13.73
C GLY A 299 -21.22 16.39 12.27
N THR A 300 -20.47 15.54 11.53
CA THR A 300 -20.83 15.14 10.15
C THR A 300 -20.74 13.64 9.97
N ARG A 301 -21.32 13.14 8.88
CA ARG A 301 -21.09 11.78 8.40
C ARG A 301 -20.20 11.82 7.17
N SER A 302 -19.11 11.08 7.20
CA SER A 302 -18.11 11.08 6.13
C SER A 302 -18.68 10.75 4.75
N GLU A 303 -19.62 9.81 4.68
CA GLU A 303 -20.28 9.44 3.41
C GLU A 303 -21.07 10.60 2.82
N VAL A 304 -21.80 11.35 3.66
CA VAL A 304 -22.57 12.52 3.19
C VAL A 304 -21.64 13.64 2.75
N LEU A 305 -20.58 13.90 3.54
CA LEU A 305 -19.59 14.91 3.19
C LEU A 305 -18.85 14.57 1.89
N LEU A 306 -18.50 13.29 1.69
CA LEU A 306 -17.89 12.80 0.46
C LEU A 306 -18.77 13.10 -0.76
N HIS A 307 -20.06 12.80 -0.70
CA HIS A 307 -20.96 13.05 -1.83
C HIS A 307 -21.17 14.55 -2.10
N ILE A 308 -21.16 15.39 -1.07
CA ILE A 308 -21.23 16.85 -1.30
C ILE A 308 -19.94 17.36 -1.98
N LEU A 309 -18.77 16.82 -1.62
CA LEU A 309 -17.51 17.17 -2.28
C LEU A 309 -17.48 16.66 -3.73
N GLU A 310 -18.03 15.46 -3.99
CA GLU A 310 -18.17 14.88 -5.33
C GLU A 310 -19.00 15.77 -6.28
N GLU A 311 -20.08 16.43 -5.78
CA GLU A 311 -20.86 17.40 -6.56
C GLU A 311 -20.03 18.61 -7.01
N ASP A 312 -19.00 18.96 -6.24
CA ASP A 312 -18.02 19.99 -6.61
C ASP A 312 -16.80 19.39 -7.39
N ASN A 313 -16.90 18.13 -7.88
CA ASN A 313 -15.83 17.38 -8.56
C ASN A 313 -14.55 17.22 -7.72
N ILE A 314 -14.66 17.06 -6.41
CA ILE A 314 -13.56 16.77 -5.49
C ILE A 314 -13.68 15.31 -5.04
N PHE A 315 -12.74 14.48 -5.49
CA PHE A 315 -12.73 13.05 -5.22
C PHE A 315 -11.81 12.72 -4.04
N VAL A 316 -12.42 12.26 -2.95
CA VAL A 316 -11.78 11.87 -1.69
C VAL A 316 -12.26 10.47 -1.27
N SER A 317 -11.76 9.95 -0.16
CA SER A 317 -12.19 8.63 0.33
C SER A 317 -12.60 8.67 1.80
N THR A 318 -13.50 7.76 2.17
CA THR A 318 -13.72 7.38 3.57
C THR A 318 -12.99 6.07 3.86
N GLY A 319 -12.49 5.84 5.06
CA GLY A 319 -11.79 4.61 5.42
C GLY A 319 -12.62 3.33 5.24
N SER A 320 -13.95 3.46 5.08
CA SER A 320 -14.87 2.34 4.87
C SER A 320 -14.98 1.85 3.42
N ALA A 321 -14.41 2.57 2.45
CA ALA A 321 -14.59 2.28 1.01
C ALA A 321 -14.09 0.89 0.56
N CYS A 322 -13.17 0.25 1.29
CA CYS A 322 -12.63 -1.09 0.99
C CYS A 322 -13.30 -2.22 1.81
N SER A 323 -14.24 -1.89 2.70
CA SER A 323 -14.96 -2.89 3.49
C SER A 323 -16.31 -3.22 2.83
N SER A 324 -16.72 -4.50 2.90
CA SER A 324 -18.00 -4.98 2.34
C SER A 324 -19.19 -4.13 2.82
N LYS A 325 -20.26 -4.05 2.03
CA LYS A 325 -21.48 -3.29 2.33
C LYS A 325 -22.03 -3.47 3.75
N THR A 326 -21.71 -4.57 4.42
CA THR A 326 -22.06 -4.88 5.81
C THR A 326 -21.15 -4.20 6.86
N ALA A 327 -19.97 -3.71 6.48
CA ALA A 327 -19.03 -3.03 7.38
C ALA A 327 -19.18 -1.49 7.39
N VAL A 328 -19.96 -0.94 6.47
CA VAL A 328 -20.26 0.51 6.36
C VAL A 328 -20.84 1.06 7.67
N SER A 329 -21.65 0.27 8.39
CA SER A 329 -22.23 0.70 9.67
C SER A 329 -21.23 0.84 10.84
N LYS A 330 -19.98 0.31 10.70
CA LYS A 330 -18.95 0.33 11.77
C LYS A 330 -17.84 1.35 11.54
N GLY A 331 -17.83 2.06 10.41
CA GLY A 331 -16.78 3.02 10.04
C GLY A 331 -15.42 2.35 9.74
N SER A 332 -14.35 3.15 9.71
CA SER A 332 -12.99 2.67 9.43
C SER A 332 -12.48 1.71 10.52
N TYR A 333 -12.09 0.50 10.12
CA TYR A 333 -11.47 -0.47 11.03
C TYR A 333 -10.07 -0.02 11.49
N VAL A 334 -9.35 0.77 10.66
CA VAL A 334 -8.05 1.36 11.00
C VAL A 334 -8.19 2.34 12.16
N LEU A 335 -9.11 3.30 12.05
CA LEU A 335 -9.36 4.29 13.09
C LEU A 335 -9.93 3.65 14.37
N ASN A 336 -10.73 2.58 14.23
CA ASN A 336 -11.16 1.75 15.36
C ASN A 336 -9.97 1.06 16.04
N ALA A 337 -9.04 0.49 15.27
CA ALA A 337 -7.84 -0.16 15.81
C ALA A 337 -6.92 0.82 16.54
N MET A 338 -6.89 2.09 16.12
CA MET A 338 -6.19 3.18 16.80
C MET A 338 -6.91 3.69 18.05
N GLY A 339 -8.12 3.22 18.33
CA GLY A 339 -8.90 3.62 19.50
C GLY A 339 -9.51 5.02 19.43
N LEU A 340 -9.76 5.55 18.21
CA LEU A 340 -10.43 6.83 18.06
C LEU A 340 -11.90 6.74 18.49
N GLU A 341 -12.42 7.84 19.02
CA GLU A 341 -13.84 7.92 19.40
C GLU A 341 -14.76 7.80 18.19
N SER A 342 -15.92 7.17 18.36
CA SER A 342 -16.91 6.95 17.29
C SER A 342 -17.28 8.23 16.54
N LYS A 343 -17.39 9.38 17.23
CA LYS A 343 -17.67 10.69 16.59
C LYS A 343 -16.56 11.14 15.62
N CYS A 344 -15.30 10.77 15.90
CA CYS A 344 -14.18 11.05 15.02
C CYS A 344 -14.22 10.13 13.79
N ILE A 345 -14.47 8.83 14.00
CA ILE A 345 -14.54 7.83 12.93
C ILE A 345 -15.67 8.13 11.95
N GLN A 346 -16.85 8.54 12.46
CA GLN A 346 -18.01 8.84 11.64
C GLN A 346 -17.79 10.01 10.66
N GLY A 347 -17.00 11.00 11.04
CA GLY A 347 -16.70 12.18 10.21
C GLY A 347 -15.36 12.12 9.50
N ALA A 348 -14.67 10.96 9.46
CA ALA A 348 -13.32 10.87 8.93
C ALA A 348 -13.27 10.81 7.40
N ILE A 349 -12.54 11.74 6.80
CA ILE A 349 -12.20 11.77 5.37
C ILE A 349 -10.69 11.59 5.21
N ARG A 350 -10.30 10.76 4.24
CA ARG A 350 -8.93 10.64 3.79
C ARG A 350 -8.73 11.44 2.52
N PHE A 351 -7.78 12.36 2.55
CA PHE A 351 -7.20 13.01 1.37
C PHE A 351 -5.88 12.34 1.08
N SER A 352 -5.60 11.99 -0.15
CA SER A 352 -4.32 11.40 -0.53
C SER A 352 -3.80 12.00 -1.82
N PHE A 353 -2.54 12.40 -1.77
CA PHE A 353 -1.90 13.29 -2.73
C PHE A 353 -0.96 12.55 -3.67
N SER A 354 -0.65 13.22 -4.76
CA SER A 354 0.45 12.90 -5.66
C SER A 354 1.24 14.17 -5.99
N ARG A 355 2.41 14.03 -6.61
CA ARG A 355 3.23 15.14 -7.08
C ARG A 355 2.53 16.07 -8.09
N TYR A 356 1.39 15.68 -8.60
CA TYR A 356 0.63 16.42 -9.62
C TYR A 356 -0.49 17.27 -9.02
N ASN A 357 -0.74 17.16 -7.72
CA ASN A 357 -1.70 18.00 -7.04
C ASN A 357 -1.11 19.39 -6.75
N THR A 358 -1.97 20.40 -6.70
CA THR A 358 -1.56 21.81 -6.59
C THR A 358 -2.15 22.52 -5.35
N LEU A 359 -1.61 23.67 -5.01
CA LEU A 359 -2.12 24.50 -3.90
C LEU A 359 -3.51 25.06 -4.24
N GLU A 360 -3.79 25.34 -5.52
CA GLU A 360 -5.09 25.83 -5.99
C GLU A 360 -6.18 24.76 -5.78
N GLU A 361 -5.82 23.47 -5.96
CA GLU A 361 -6.73 22.34 -5.66
C GLU A 361 -7.04 22.27 -4.16
N VAL A 362 -6.06 22.59 -3.30
CA VAL A 362 -6.27 22.69 -1.84
C VAL A 362 -7.22 23.82 -1.53
N ASP A 363 -6.98 25.04 -2.05
CA ASP A 363 -7.85 26.20 -1.80
C ASP A 363 -9.28 25.95 -2.27
N TYR A 364 -9.45 25.34 -3.44
CA TYR A 364 -10.77 24.97 -3.96
C TYR A 364 -11.48 23.98 -3.04
N THR A 365 -10.74 22.97 -2.55
CA THR A 365 -11.27 21.97 -1.62
C THR A 365 -11.66 22.57 -0.27
N ILE A 366 -10.87 23.48 0.27
CA ILE A 366 -11.17 24.19 1.53
C ILE A 366 -12.46 24.99 1.39
N ALA A 367 -12.62 25.73 0.30
CA ALA A 367 -13.84 26.52 0.08
C ALA A 367 -15.11 25.62 -0.02
N SER A 368 -15.02 24.47 -0.68
CA SER A 368 -16.10 23.50 -0.74
C SER A 368 -16.38 22.87 0.63
N LEU A 369 -15.33 22.50 1.41
CA LEU A 369 -15.46 21.99 2.77
C LEU A 369 -16.19 22.97 3.69
N GLU A 370 -15.79 24.23 3.69
CA GLU A 370 -16.44 25.28 4.52
C GLU A 370 -17.94 25.40 4.22
N LYS A 371 -18.31 25.41 2.93
CA LYS A 371 -19.70 25.45 2.48
C LYS A 371 -20.47 24.19 2.92
N ALA A 372 -19.89 22.99 2.69
CA ALA A 372 -20.50 21.71 3.03
C ALA A 372 -20.70 21.56 4.55
N LEU A 373 -19.68 21.87 5.34
CA LEU A 373 -19.72 21.77 6.81
C LEU A 373 -20.73 22.76 7.42
N LYS A 374 -20.80 23.98 6.89
CA LYS A 374 -21.79 24.97 7.31
C LYS A 374 -23.22 24.49 7.06
N PHE A 375 -23.45 23.79 5.95
CA PHE A 375 -24.75 23.19 5.61
C PHE A 375 -25.07 22.01 6.54
N LEU A 376 -24.18 21.02 6.64
CA LEU A 376 -24.39 19.78 7.39
C LEU A 376 -24.60 20.02 8.90
N ARG A 377 -23.84 20.93 9.50
CA ARG A 377 -23.95 21.24 10.94
C ARG A 377 -25.22 21.98 11.32
N ARG A 378 -25.91 22.60 10.35
CA ARG A 378 -27.24 23.23 10.59
C ARG A 378 -28.37 22.22 10.67
N ILE A 379 -28.23 21.09 9.95
CA ILE A 379 -29.31 20.09 9.83
C ILE A 379 -29.36 19.15 11.05
N LYS A 380 -28.38 19.18 11.99
CA LYS A 380 -28.29 18.28 13.18
C LYS A 380 -28.62 16.83 12.80
N ILE A 381 -27.77 16.21 11.96
CA ILE A 381 -27.87 14.82 11.56
C ILE A 381 -27.16 13.92 12.60
#